data_30e597b7b5f3a7bd5c8f27c8a69e4ac3
#
_entry.id   30e597b7b5f3a7bd5c8f27c8a69e4ac3
#
_cell.length_a   1.000
_cell.length_b   1.000
_cell.length_c   1.000
_cell.angle_alpha   90.00
_cell.angle_beta   90.00
_cell.angle_gamma   90.00
#
_symmetry.space_group_name_H-M   'P 1'
#
loop_
_entity.id
_entity.type
_entity.pdbx_description
1 polymer ?
#
loop_
_entity_poly.entity_id
_entity_poly.type
_entity_poly.pdbx_seq_one_letter_code
_entity_poly.pdbx_strand_id
1 'polypeptide(L)'
;MRLLSLLIHFGFFLFASTALMVGAPLMTEFQASNTATLSDEDGDQSDWIELFNPDPVAVDLSGYYLTDDAAVLTKWSVPVGTSLTPSGFLVIFASGKDRAVAGSELHTNFKLSSGGGVSRLGRAGWRDGGR
;
A
#
# COMPACT_ATOMS: atom_id res chain seq x y z
N MET A 1 -27.96 -54.31 40.11
CA MET A 1 -28.10 -53.00 39.47
C MET A 1 -26.72 -52.44 39.19
N ARG A 2 -26.30 -52.44 37.94
CA ARG A 2 -25.02 -51.85 37.51
C ARG A 2 -25.32 -50.49 36.94
N LEU A 3 -24.84 -49.41 37.57
CA LEU A 3 -24.88 -48.05 37.05
C LEU A 3 -23.80 -47.90 35.96
N LEU A 4 -24.24 -47.68 34.74
CA LEU A 4 -23.37 -47.38 33.59
C LEU A 4 -23.06 -45.88 33.64
N SER A 5 -21.82 -45.55 34.03
CA SER A 5 -21.32 -44.17 34.02
C SER A 5 -20.95 -43.78 32.59
N LEU A 6 -21.77 -42.91 31.98
CA LEU A 6 -21.49 -42.34 30.66
C LEU A 6 -20.56 -41.15 30.79
N LEU A 7 -19.26 -41.34 30.52
CA LEU A 7 -18.27 -40.29 30.43
C LEU A 7 -18.42 -39.56 29.09
N ILE A 8 -19.06 -38.40 29.13
CA ILE A 8 -19.12 -37.47 28.00
C ILE A 8 -17.78 -36.74 27.95
N HIS A 9 -16.95 -37.12 26.97
CA HIS A 9 -15.76 -36.36 26.65
C HIS A 9 -16.17 -35.14 25.85
N PHE A 10 -16.17 -33.96 26.47
CA PHE A 10 -16.27 -32.68 25.78
C PHE A 10 -14.90 -32.37 25.16
N GLY A 11 -14.74 -32.68 23.89
CA GLY A 11 -13.57 -32.29 23.14
C GLY A 11 -13.57 -30.78 22.92
N PHE A 12 -12.69 -30.08 23.64
CA PHE A 12 -12.45 -28.64 23.43
C PHE A 12 -11.64 -28.50 22.16
N PHE A 13 -12.30 -28.24 21.04
CA PHE A 13 -11.63 -27.88 19.80
C PHE A 13 -11.10 -26.44 19.92
N LEU A 14 -9.82 -26.31 20.21
CA LEU A 14 -9.12 -25.04 20.15
C LEU A 14 -8.95 -24.66 18.68
N PHE A 15 -9.84 -23.80 18.17
CA PHE A 15 -9.61 -23.15 16.88
C PHE A 15 -8.47 -22.15 17.07
N ALA A 16 -7.26 -22.54 16.70
CA ALA A 16 -6.17 -21.60 16.53
C ALA A 16 -6.50 -20.72 15.32
N SER A 17 -7.01 -19.52 15.56
CA SER A 17 -7.14 -18.50 14.53
C SER A 17 -5.73 -18.04 14.18
N THR A 18 -5.18 -18.56 13.08
CA THR A 18 -3.98 -17.99 12.49
C THR A 18 -4.39 -16.68 11.82
N ALA A 19 -4.17 -15.57 12.51
CA ALA A 19 -4.24 -14.26 11.89
C ALA A 19 -3.17 -14.24 10.78
N LEU A 20 -3.59 -14.21 9.53
CA LEU A 20 -2.71 -13.91 8.41
C LEU A 20 -2.20 -12.49 8.64
N MET A 21 -0.92 -12.38 8.96
CA MET A 21 -0.25 -11.08 8.98
C MET A 21 -0.13 -10.64 7.53
N VAL A 22 -0.99 -9.71 7.12
CA VAL A 22 -0.86 -9.03 5.83
C VAL A 22 0.31 -8.08 5.94
N GLY A 23 1.33 -8.27 5.14
CA GLY A 23 2.49 -7.38 5.07
C GLY A 23 2.09 -6.01 4.53
N ALA A 24 2.94 -5.02 4.75
CA ALA A 24 2.75 -3.71 4.18
C ALA A 24 3.20 -3.70 2.71
N PRO A 25 2.51 -2.96 1.84
CA PRO A 25 2.99 -2.72 0.49
C PRO A 25 4.35 -2.01 0.52
N LEU A 26 5.21 -2.35 -0.42
CA LEU A 26 6.55 -1.79 -0.54
C LEU A 26 6.59 -0.75 -1.66
N MET A 27 7.31 0.34 -1.44
CA MET A 27 7.75 1.20 -2.54
C MET A 27 9.04 0.58 -3.10
N THR A 28 8.98 0.06 -4.32
CA THR A 28 10.09 -0.70 -4.91
C THR A 28 10.94 0.14 -5.83
N GLU A 29 10.34 1.10 -6.50
CA GLU A 29 11.03 1.99 -7.41
C GLU A 29 10.40 3.38 -7.41
N PHE A 30 11.20 4.39 -7.71
CA PHE A 30 10.73 5.72 -8.07
C PHE A 30 11.67 6.33 -9.10
N GLN A 31 11.13 7.13 -10.00
CA GLN A 31 11.93 7.84 -10.97
C GLN A 31 11.59 9.33 -10.94
N ALA A 32 12.54 10.12 -10.45
CA ALA A 32 12.54 11.57 -10.58
C ALA A 32 13.24 11.98 -11.88
N SER A 33 12.74 13.03 -12.50
CA SER A 33 13.25 13.51 -13.79
C SER A 33 13.12 12.47 -14.91
N ASN A 34 11.94 11.86 -15.01
CA ASN A 34 11.60 10.96 -16.09
C ASN A 34 11.63 11.71 -17.43
N THR A 35 12.42 11.22 -18.37
CA THR A 35 12.55 11.83 -19.71
C THR A 35 12.29 10.85 -20.85
N ALA A 36 12.16 9.55 -20.57
CA ALA A 36 12.07 8.55 -21.64
C ALA A 36 11.51 7.18 -21.24
N THR A 37 11.13 6.91 -19.98
CA THR A 37 10.77 5.56 -19.56
C THR A 37 9.27 5.28 -19.61
N LEU A 38 8.46 6.08 -18.93
CA LEU A 38 7.01 5.94 -18.91
C LEU A 38 6.36 7.28 -19.27
N SER A 39 5.33 7.23 -20.12
CA SER A 39 4.43 8.36 -20.34
C SER A 39 3.12 8.08 -19.63
N ASP A 40 2.53 9.12 -19.05
CA ASP A 40 1.20 9.06 -18.47
C ASP A 40 0.10 9.12 -19.57
N GLU A 41 -1.17 9.03 -19.16
CA GLU A 41 -2.32 9.03 -20.09
C GLU A 41 -2.43 10.28 -20.97
N ASP A 42 -1.83 11.39 -20.56
CA ASP A 42 -1.78 12.63 -21.33
C ASP A 42 -0.58 12.66 -22.29
N GLY A 43 0.28 11.64 -22.26
CA GLY A 43 1.53 11.56 -23.03
C GLY A 43 2.70 12.31 -22.41
N ASP A 44 2.55 12.81 -21.19
CA ASP A 44 3.63 13.49 -20.47
C ASP A 44 4.58 12.47 -19.81
N GLN A 45 5.88 12.78 -19.82
CA GLN A 45 6.88 11.99 -19.13
C GLN A 45 7.00 12.47 -17.68
N SER A 46 5.95 12.19 -16.90
CA SER A 46 5.89 12.56 -15.49
C SER A 46 6.77 11.63 -14.65
N ASP A 47 7.28 12.13 -13.54
CA ASP A 47 7.92 11.29 -12.51
C ASP A 47 6.93 10.26 -12.00
N TRP A 48 7.42 9.13 -11.52
CA TRP A 48 6.56 8.05 -11.05
C TRP A 48 7.13 7.29 -9.85
N ILE A 49 6.24 6.61 -9.15
CA ILE A 49 6.50 5.77 -7.98
C ILE A 49 5.86 4.41 -8.25
N GLU A 50 6.57 3.32 -8.00
CA GLU A 50 6.06 1.96 -8.07
C GLU A 50 5.84 1.38 -6.68
N LEU A 51 4.65 0.84 -6.46
CA LEU A 51 4.29 0.06 -5.29
C LEU A 51 4.21 -1.41 -5.65
N PHE A 52 4.65 -2.27 -4.74
CA PHE A 52 4.63 -3.72 -4.88
C PHE A 52 3.98 -4.37 -3.67
N ASN A 53 3.15 -5.38 -3.92
CA ASN A 53 2.60 -6.23 -2.87
C ASN A 53 3.38 -7.55 -2.81
N PRO A 54 4.22 -7.77 -1.79
CA PRO A 54 4.98 -9.02 -1.63
C PRO A 54 4.13 -10.20 -1.13
N ASP A 55 2.89 -9.93 -0.70
CA ASP A 55 2.05 -10.95 -0.08
C ASP A 55 1.28 -11.81 -1.09
N PRO A 56 0.92 -13.05 -0.70
CA PRO A 56 0.08 -13.93 -1.51
C PRO A 56 -1.41 -13.57 -1.48
N VAL A 57 -1.78 -12.48 -0.78
CA VAL A 57 -3.16 -11.96 -0.70
C VAL A 57 -3.20 -10.51 -1.17
N ALA A 58 -4.34 -10.08 -1.68
CA ALA A 58 -4.50 -8.68 -2.10
C ALA A 58 -4.42 -7.72 -0.90
N VAL A 59 -3.81 -6.57 -1.11
CA VAL A 59 -3.69 -5.50 -0.11
C VAL A 59 -4.57 -4.32 -0.52
N ASP A 60 -5.45 -3.90 0.38
CA ASP A 60 -6.23 -2.68 0.23
C ASP A 60 -5.37 -1.47 0.61
N LEU A 61 -5.22 -0.54 -0.32
CA LEU A 61 -4.46 0.70 -0.14
C LEU A 61 -5.29 1.85 0.44
N SER A 62 -6.55 1.63 0.78
CA SER A 62 -7.38 2.64 1.45
C SER A 62 -6.74 3.08 2.77
N GLY A 63 -6.63 4.40 2.96
CA GLY A 63 -5.98 4.97 4.15
C GLY A 63 -4.46 4.99 4.10
N TYR A 64 -3.85 4.65 2.96
CA TYR A 64 -2.44 4.91 2.70
C TYR A 64 -2.25 6.31 2.10
N TYR A 65 -1.08 6.87 2.36
CA TYR A 65 -0.67 8.18 1.89
C TYR A 65 0.71 8.10 1.25
N LEU A 66 0.92 8.91 0.22
CA LEU A 66 2.22 9.18 -0.37
C LEU A 66 2.66 10.60 -0.02
N THR A 67 3.94 10.76 0.24
CA THR A 67 4.53 12.08 0.49
C THR A 67 5.97 12.15 0.00
N ASP A 68 6.37 13.30 -0.46
CA ASP A 68 7.75 13.71 -0.72
C ASP A 68 8.30 14.61 0.39
N ASP A 69 7.50 14.86 1.44
CA ASP A 69 7.81 15.77 2.55
C ASP A 69 7.73 15.02 3.89
N ALA A 70 8.87 14.89 4.57
CA ALA A 70 8.94 14.24 5.87
C ALA A 70 8.14 14.95 6.97
N ALA A 71 7.82 16.25 6.80
CA ALA A 71 7.02 17.02 7.74
C ALA A 71 5.51 16.84 7.51
N VAL A 72 5.08 16.39 6.32
CA VAL A 72 3.67 16.24 5.94
C VAL A 72 3.42 14.80 5.45
N LEU A 73 3.29 13.87 6.39
CA LEU A 73 3.19 12.43 6.08
C LEU A 73 1.88 12.03 5.37
N THR A 74 0.86 12.87 5.38
CA THR A 74 -0.45 12.64 4.77
C THR A 74 -0.70 13.53 3.55
N LYS A 75 0.35 13.82 2.78
CA LYS A 75 0.30 14.82 1.71
C LYS A 75 -0.65 14.48 0.58
N TRP A 76 -0.66 13.21 0.15
CA TRP A 76 -1.58 12.71 -0.87
C TRP A 76 -2.18 11.37 -0.46
N SER A 77 -3.50 11.26 -0.48
CA SER A 77 -4.22 10.06 -0.09
C SER A 77 -4.43 9.15 -1.29
N VAL A 78 -4.08 7.87 -1.15
CA VAL A 78 -4.49 6.86 -2.12
C VAL A 78 -6.01 6.76 -2.10
N PRO A 79 -6.69 6.82 -3.25
CA PRO A 79 -8.15 6.79 -3.29
C PRO A 79 -8.71 5.46 -2.76
N VAL A 80 -9.81 5.56 -2.03
CA VAL A 80 -10.54 4.39 -1.50
C VAL A 80 -10.95 3.47 -2.65
N GLY A 81 -10.80 2.16 -2.46
CA GLY A 81 -11.07 1.16 -3.50
C GLY A 81 -9.87 0.83 -4.38
N THR A 82 -8.70 1.43 -4.12
CA THR A 82 -7.44 1.03 -4.76
C THR A 82 -6.87 -0.17 -4.01
N SER A 83 -6.53 -1.23 -4.74
CA SER A 83 -5.91 -2.43 -4.17
C SER A 83 -4.76 -2.93 -5.04
N LEU A 84 -3.80 -3.60 -4.39
CA LEU A 84 -2.74 -4.35 -5.05
C LEU A 84 -3.06 -5.84 -5.02
N THR A 85 -3.08 -6.48 -6.17
CA THR A 85 -3.21 -7.94 -6.27
C THR A 85 -2.01 -8.65 -5.64
N PRO A 86 -2.11 -9.95 -5.30
CA PRO A 86 -0.97 -10.73 -4.84
C PRO A 86 0.20 -10.63 -5.82
N SER A 87 1.39 -10.31 -5.32
CA SER A 87 2.60 -10.08 -6.13
C SER A 87 2.42 -9.04 -7.24
N GLY A 88 1.43 -8.15 -7.08
CA GLY A 88 1.10 -7.11 -8.05
C GLY A 88 1.86 -5.82 -7.84
N PHE A 89 1.92 -5.03 -8.92
CA PHE A 89 2.53 -3.71 -8.95
C PHE A 89 1.50 -2.64 -9.27
N LEU A 90 1.75 -1.42 -8.82
CA LEU A 90 0.96 -0.23 -9.15
C LEU A 90 1.92 0.93 -9.37
N VAL A 91 1.83 1.55 -10.54
CA VAL A 91 2.52 2.81 -10.83
C VAL A 91 1.60 3.97 -10.51
N ILE A 92 2.13 4.96 -9.80
CA ILE A 92 1.47 6.22 -9.48
C ILE A 92 2.37 7.34 -9.99
N PHE A 93 1.84 8.20 -10.86
CA PHE A 93 2.61 9.32 -11.40
C PHE A 93 2.71 10.46 -10.38
N ALA A 94 3.93 10.88 -10.09
CA ALA A 94 4.20 12.04 -9.25
C ALA A 94 4.24 13.31 -10.13
N SER A 95 3.12 13.64 -10.71
CA SER A 95 2.99 14.67 -11.76
C SER A 95 2.49 16.02 -11.26
N GLY A 96 1.93 16.06 -10.03
CA GLY A 96 1.24 17.25 -9.52
C GLY A 96 -0.17 17.46 -10.09
N LYS A 97 -0.69 16.54 -10.92
CA LYS A 97 -2.02 16.65 -11.56
C LYS A 97 -3.17 16.36 -10.59
N ASP A 98 -2.89 15.71 -9.44
CA ASP A 98 -3.85 15.40 -8.37
C ASP A 98 -5.10 14.64 -8.86
N ARG A 99 -4.89 13.54 -9.59
CA ARG A 99 -5.95 12.65 -10.05
C ARG A 99 -6.00 11.42 -9.15
N ALA A 100 -7.03 11.31 -8.33
CA ALA A 100 -7.18 10.28 -7.31
C ALA A 100 -8.50 9.52 -7.47
N VAL A 101 -8.67 8.83 -8.61
CA VAL A 101 -9.84 8.01 -8.91
C VAL A 101 -9.42 6.55 -8.99
N ALA A 102 -9.98 5.70 -8.12
CA ALA A 102 -9.67 4.27 -8.10
C ALA A 102 -10.05 3.62 -9.45
N GLY A 103 -9.16 2.77 -9.97
CA GLY A 103 -9.35 2.11 -11.27
C GLY A 103 -8.91 2.94 -12.48
N SER A 104 -8.51 4.18 -12.28
CA SER A 104 -7.89 5.04 -13.31
C SER A 104 -6.39 5.20 -13.02
N GLU A 105 -5.67 5.80 -13.94
CA GLU A 105 -4.29 6.20 -13.72
C GLU A 105 -4.21 7.22 -12.58
N LEU A 106 -3.33 6.98 -11.62
CA LEU A 106 -3.23 7.78 -10.40
C LEU A 106 -2.11 8.80 -10.51
N HIS A 107 -2.39 10.03 -10.09
CA HIS A 107 -1.44 11.13 -10.08
C HIS A 107 -1.44 11.85 -8.74
N THR A 108 -0.28 11.99 -8.13
CA THR A 108 -0.15 12.75 -6.88
C THR A 108 -0.32 14.24 -7.08
N ASN A 109 -0.52 14.98 -5.98
CA ASN A 109 -0.55 16.45 -5.94
C ASN A 109 0.85 17.08 -5.81
N PHE A 110 1.91 16.28 -5.94
CA PHE A 110 3.31 16.72 -5.89
C PHE A 110 4.13 16.09 -7.03
N LYS A 111 5.31 16.65 -7.26
CA LYS A 111 6.36 16.13 -8.15
C LYS A 111 7.55 15.70 -7.33
N LEU A 112 8.30 14.70 -7.81
CA LEU A 112 9.53 14.32 -7.15
C LEU A 112 10.62 15.37 -7.40
N SER A 113 11.48 15.58 -6.40
CA SER A 113 12.63 16.45 -6.53
C SER A 113 13.80 15.68 -7.13
N SER A 114 14.43 16.22 -8.16
CA SER A 114 15.66 15.67 -8.75
C SER A 114 16.83 15.63 -7.77
N GLY A 115 16.76 16.38 -6.68
CA GLY A 115 17.76 16.41 -5.61
C GLY A 115 17.59 15.33 -4.54
N GLY A 116 16.69 14.35 -4.73
CA GLY A 116 16.48 13.27 -3.78
C GLY A 116 15.51 13.66 -2.64
N GLY A 117 14.28 13.99 -2.98
CA GLY A 117 13.20 14.09 -1.99
C GLY A 117 12.87 12.72 -1.40
N VAL A 118 12.46 12.69 -0.13
CA VAL A 118 12.08 11.45 0.56
C VAL A 118 10.66 11.10 0.15
N SER A 119 10.51 10.13 -0.77
CA SER A 119 9.20 9.55 -1.03
C SER A 119 8.88 8.50 0.01
N ARG A 120 7.73 8.61 0.65
CA ARG A 120 7.27 7.68 1.69
C ARG A 120 5.85 7.22 1.43
N LEU A 121 5.61 5.95 1.72
CA LEU A 121 4.30 5.34 1.75
C LEU A 121 3.97 4.98 3.21
N GLY A 122 2.81 5.38 3.72
CA GLY A 122 2.41 5.07 5.09
C GLY A 122 0.90 5.20 5.31
N ARG A 123 0.42 4.71 6.47
CA ARG A 123 -0.95 4.91 6.92
C ARG A 123 -1.05 6.11 7.86
N ALA A 124 -2.26 6.68 8.00
CA ALA A 124 -2.51 7.71 9.01
C ALA A 124 -2.11 7.20 10.41
N GLY A 125 -1.33 7.99 11.15
CA GLY A 125 -0.80 7.59 12.45
C GLY A 125 0.53 6.82 12.41
N TRP A 126 1.04 6.48 11.21
CA TRP A 126 2.38 5.95 11.07
C TRP A 126 3.41 7.00 11.51
N ARG A 127 4.19 6.62 12.50
CA ARG A 127 5.36 7.41 12.91
C ARG A 127 6.57 6.65 12.42
N ASP A 128 7.48 7.34 11.75
CA ASP A 128 8.82 6.79 11.53
C ASP A 128 9.29 6.24 12.87
N GLY A 129 9.42 4.92 12.95
CA GLY A 129 9.97 4.29 14.15
C GLY A 129 11.33 4.91 14.38
N GLY A 130 11.41 5.82 15.35
CA GLY A 130 12.63 6.51 15.68
C GLY A 130 13.75 5.50 15.90
N ARG A 131 14.76 5.61 15.13
CA ARG A 131 16.10 5.19 15.49
C ARG A 131 16.93 6.41 15.77
#